data_453231ad517a937e7362ea586ad438c6
#
_entry.id   453231ad517a937e7362ea586ad438c6
#
_cell.length_a   1.000
_cell.length_b   1.000
_cell.length_c   1.000
_cell.angle_alpha   90.00
_cell.angle_beta   90.00
_cell.angle_gamma   90.00
#
_symmetry.space_group_name_H-M   'P 1'
#
loop_
_entity.id
_entity.type
_entity.pdbx_description
1 polymer ?
#
loop_
_entity_poly.entity_id
_entity_poly.type
_entity_poly.pdbx_seq_one_letter_code
_entity_poly.pdbx_strand_id
1 'polypeptide(L)'
;MYAMATLSFPGKNDRMVNESRRALVKKKNDKIIKFHRQIHINIGVIIFGVILIYVIFHVFSFLTSKNITVYEVNEGTIAENQEYQALAIRQEQIVTAPVAGDIFYFTPDISRAGVRTRICSIDTTGEITDELTAGASDVVDTEALDLSRVSSSIGTFSGEYTDMDFQKVYAFKNSLTAEIQQLSSEYLLQQLADQVATASSAGTFHMLYAQTPGLVVYQTDGYESVTADNFTEEDLDPSRVTVTDLKGQESVTEGQAVYKLVTSDHWELIAEIDEETASKYEDGEYVEIRFPEDQSTTWAQCQIQQKEDRYYLILSMH
;
A
#
# COMPACT_ATOMS: atom_id res chain seq x y z
N MET A 1 -4.82 -2.58 12.68
CA MET A 1 -4.71 -3.20 11.34
C MET A 1 -3.33 -3.83 11.25
N TYR A 2 -3.23 -5.17 11.21
CA TYR A 2 -1.92 -5.80 11.06
C TYR A 2 -1.44 -5.63 9.62
N ALA A 3 -0.27 -5.01 9.43
CA ALA A 3 0.41 -4.98 8.14
C ALA A 3 1.54 -6.01 8.16
N MET A 4 1.62 -6.89 7.15
CA MET A 4 2.83 -7.65 6.88
C MET A 4 3.81 -6.76 6.14
N ALA A 5 4.97 -6.51 6.70
CA ALA A 5 6.04 -5.76 6.05
C ALA A 5 7.23 -6.68 5.78
N THR A 6 7.73 -6.69 4.56
CA THR A 6 8.95 -7.39 4.17
C THR A 6 10.11 -6.40 4.22
N LEU A 7 11.04 -6.60 5.14
CA LEU A 7 12.22 -5.77 5.31
C LEU A 7 13.35 -6.29 4.41
N SER A 8 13.89 -5.43 3.54
CA SER A 8 15.00 -5.74 2.65
C SER A 8 16.27 -5.05 3.13
N PHE A 9 17.31 -5.80 3.47
CA PHE A 9 18.53 -5.28 4.07
C PHE A 9 19.78 -5.53 3.22
N PRO A 10 20.75 -4.63 3.14
CA PRO A 10 22.00 -4.86 2.45
C PRO A 10 22.98 -5.66 3.31
N GLY A 11 23.23 -6.90 2.95
CA GLY A 11 24.17 -7.79 3.63
C GLY A 11 25.63 -7.55 3.23
N LYS A 12 26.53 -7.67 4.19
CA LYS A 12 27.99 -7.52 4.08
C LYS A 12 28.64 -8.78 3.52
N ASN A 13 29.60 -8.58 2.61
CA ASN A 13 30.34 -9.59 1.83
C ASN A 13 30.98 -10.72 2.62
N ASP A 14 30.87 -11.93 2.09
CA ASP A 14 31.89 -12.96 2.25
C ASP A 14 32.28 -13.61 0.91
N ARG A 15 33.59 -13.65 0.68
CA ARG A 15 34.23 -14.21 -0.52
C ARG A 15 34.34 -15.72 -0.41
N MET A 16 33.99 -16.42 -1.48
CA MET A 16 34.49 -17.79 -1.68
C MET A 16 35.01 -18.02 -3.10
N VAL A 17 36.22 -18.49 -3.11
CA VAL A 17 37.02 -18.93 -4.27
C VAL A 17 36.62 -20.33 -4.66
N ASN A 18 36.47 -20.63 -5.92
CA ASN A 18 36.44 -22.02 -6.36
C ASN A 18 37.30 -22.29 -7.60
N GLU A 19 38.16 -23.27 -7.42
CA GLU A 19 39.19 -23.72 -8.35
C GLU A 19 38.67 -24.69 -9.42
N SER A 20 39.33 -24.58 -10.56
CA SER A 20 39.12 -25.37 -11.78
C SER A 20 39.72 -26.77 -11.74
N ARG A 21 39.07 -27.72 -12.32
CA ARG A 21 39.70 -29.01 -12.73
C ARG A 21 39.58 -29.22 -14.23
N ARG A 22 40.75 -29.38 -14.85
CA ARG A 22 40.93 -29.81 -16.25
C ARG A 22 40.93 -31.34 -16.32
N ALA A 23 40.29 -31.90 -17.33
CA ALA A 23 40.46 -33.28 -17.73
C ALA A 23 40.88 -33.37 -19.20
N LEU A 24 41.96 -34.12 -19.43
CA LEU A 24 42.58 -34.43 -20.72
C LEU A 24 41.93 -35.69 -21.33
N VAL A 25 41.67 -35.67 -22.62
CA VAL A 25 41.28 -36.86 -23.40
C VAL A 25 42.24 -37.11 -24.55
N LYS A 26 42.63 -38.35 -24.68
CA LYS A 26 43.70 -38.98 -25.46
C LYS A 26 43.23 -39.30 -26.89
N LYS A 27 44.12 -39.05 -27.86
CA LYS A 27 43.92 -39.23 -29.31
C LYS A 27 44.31 -40.63 -29.77
N LYS A 28 43.53 -41.27 -30.64
CA LYS A 28 43.83 -42.58 -31.26
C LYS A 28 43.97 -42.41 -32.79
N ASN A 29 45.03 -42.95 -33.36
CA ASN A 29 45.38 -42.87 -34.79
C ASN A 29 44.95 -44.14 -35.54
N ASP A 30 44.38 -43.98 -36.75
CA ASP A 30 44.20 -45.07 -37.71
C ASP A 30 44.70 -44.65 -39.11
N LYS A 31 45.27 -45.64 -39.80
CA LYS A 31 46.06 -45.53 -41.02
C LYS A 31 45.18 -45.47 -42.28
N ILE A 32 45.59 -44.64 -43.25
CA ILE A 32 44.92 -44.39 -44.52
C ILE A 32 45.61 -45.09 -45.70
N ILE A 33 44.82 -45.74 -46.53
CA ILE A 33 45.22 -46.34 -47.80
C ILE A 33 44.91 -45.35 -48.91
N LYS A 34 45.92 -45.06 -49.76
CA LYS A 34 45.85 -44.07 -50.83
C LYS A 34 45.34 -44.67 -52.13
N PHE A 35 44.28 -44.06 -52.67
CA PHE A 35 43.78 -44.32 -54.04
C PHE A 35 44.06 -43.10 -54.91
N HIS A 36 44.77 -43.30 -56.08
CA HIS A 36 45.06 -42.25 -57.04
C HIS A 36 44.00 -42.21 -58.14
N ARG A 37 43.21 -41.16 -58.21
CA ARG A 37 42.33 -40.85 -59.34
C ARG A 37 42.73 -39.51 -59.95
N GLN A 38 43.07 -39.52 -61.27
CA GLN A 38 43.31 -38.25 -61.99
C GLN A 38 42.00 -37.48 -62.16
N ILE A 39 41.94 -36.31 -61.57
CA ILE A 39 40.79 -35.44 -61.61
C ILE A 39 41.14 -34.27 -62.56
N HIS A 40 40.42 -34.16 -63.70
CA HIS A 40 40.42 -32.96 -64.53
C HIS A 40 39.61 -31.90 -63.82
N ILE A 41 40.30 -30.96 -63.18
CA ILE A 41 39.65 -29.89 -62.40
C ILE A 41 39.34 -28.76 -63.37
N ASN A 42 38.08 -28.48 -63.64
CA ASN A 42 37.60 -27.31 -64.33
C ASN A 42 37.81 -26.10 -63.45
N ILE A 43 38.35 -24.99 -63.99
CA ILE A 43 38.64 -23.76 -63.26
C ILE A 43 37.40 -23.23 -62.50
N GLY A 44 36.20 -23.44 -63.06
CA GLY A 44 34.91 -23.09 -62.42
C GLY A 44 34.65 -23.87 -61.13
N VAL A 45 35.10 -25.15 -61.00
CA VAL A 45 34.98 -25.95 -59.77
C VAL A 45 35.88 -25.43 -58.66
N ILE A 46 37.06 -24.91 -59.06
CA ILE A 46 37.98 -24.28 -58.08
C ILE A 46 37.36 -23.00 -57.51
N ILE A 47 36.83 -22.13 -58.37
CA ILE A 47 36.17 -20.89 -57.95
C ILE A 47 34.95 -21.19 -57.09
N PHE A 48 34.10 -22.14 -57.48
CA PHE A 48 32.95 -22.54 -56.71
C PHE A 48 33.38 -23.12 -55.35
N GLY A 49 34.42 -23.95 -55.31
CA GLY A 49 34.98 -24.52 -54.09
C GLY A 49 35.43 -23.44 -53.08
N VAL A 50 36.12 -22.39 -53.58
CA VAL A 50 36.57 -21.27 -52.71
C VAL A 50 35.36 -20.51 -52.17
N ILE A 51 34.37 -20.23 -53.00
CA ILE A 51 33.13 -19.55 -52.56
C ILE A 51 32.37 -20.42 -51.51
N LEU A 52 32.30 -21.72 -51.79
CA LEU A 52 31.60 -22.66 -50.88
C LEU A 52 32.33 -22.71 -49.50
N ILE A 53 33.66 -22.79 -49.51
CA ILE A 53 34.45 -22.77 -48.29
C ILE A 53 34.23 -21.46 -47.50
N TYR A 54 34.22 -20.34 -48.22
CA TYR A 54 33.98 -19.03 -47.63
C TYR A 54 32.59 -18.97 -46.97
N VAL A 55 31.55 -19.43 -47.66
CA VAL A 55 30.20 -19.45 -47.13
C VAL A 55 30.09 -20.39 -45.92
N ILE A 56 30.67 -21.59 -46.00
CA ILE A 56 30.69 -22.54 -44.86
C ILE A 56 31.42 -21.91 -43.65
N PHE A 57 32.56 -21.26 -43.88
CA PHE A 57 33.28 -20.61 -42.83
C PHE A 57 32.46 -19.46 -42.16
N HIS A 58 31.80 -18.64 -42.98
CA HIS A 58 30.92 -17.60 -42.47
C HIS A 58 29.72 -18.13 -41.69
N VAL A 59 29.04 -19.17 -42.22
CA VAL A 59 27.92 -19.81 -41.54
C VAL A 59 28.41 -20.45 -40.21
N PHE A 60 29.54 -21.15 -40.27
CA PHE A 60 30.12 -21.76 -39.07
C PHE A 60 30.52 -20.72 -38.03
N SER A 61 31.16 -19.62 -38.47
CA SER A 61 31.52 -18.49 -37.60
C SER A 61 30.28 -17.83 -36.99
N PHE A 62 29.21 -17.68 -37.76
CA PHE A 62 27.93 -17.13 -37.27
C PHE A 62 27.24 -18.06 -36.27
N LEU A 63 27.25 -19.38 -36.53
CA LEU A 63 26.66 -20.37 -35.62
C LEU A 63 27.52 -20.59 -34.35
N THR A 64 28.83 -20.32 -34.45
CA THR A 64 29.77 -20.50 -33.32
C THR A 64 30.04 -19.19 -32.58
N SER A 65 29.65 -18.06 -33.14
CA SER A 65 29.70 -16.79 -32.42
C SER A 65 28.73 -16.85 -31.24
N LYS A 66 29.26 -17.17 -30.10
CA LYS A 66 28.55 -16.98 -28.83
C LYS A 66 28.32 -15.49 -28.69
N ASN A 67 27.08 -15.08 -28.76
CA ASN A 67 26.67 -13.77 -28.28
C ASN A 67 26.98 -13.77 -26.76
N ILE A 68 28.14 -13.29 -26.40
CA ILE A 68 28.43 -12.99 -25.02
C ILE A 68 27.58 -11.76 -24.71
N THR A 69 26.38 -11.99 -24.17
CA THR A 69 25.69 -10.95 -23.44
C THR A 69 26.61 -10.64 -22.25
N VAL A 70 27.32 -9.54 -22.35
CA VAL A 70 28.03 -8.97 -21.20
C VAL A 70 26.91 -8.52 -20.27
N TYR A 71 26.59 -9.33 -19.29
CA TYR A 71 25.90 -8.85 -18.12
C TYR A 71 26.94 -8.02 -17.36
N GLU A 72 26.73 -6.72 -17.30
CA GLU A 72 27.33 -5.91 -16.27
C GLU A 72 26.84 -6.49 -14.95
N VAL A 73 27.70 -7.28 -14.32
CA VAL A 73 27.48 -7.67 -12.93
C VAL A 73 27.75 -6.40 -12.12
N ASN A 74 26.72 -5.64 -11.89
CA ASN A 74 26.74 -4.69 -10.80
C ASN A 74 26.88 -5.52 -9.52
N GLU A 75 27.80 -5.14 -8.66
CA GLU A 75 27.82 -5.65 -7.29
C GLU A 75 26.45 -5.30 -6.67
N GLY A 76 25.50 -6.20 -6.84
CA GLY A 76 24.24 -6.16 -6.11
C GLY A 76 24.55 -6.66 -4.72
N THR A 77 24.32 -5.84 -3.73
CA THR A 77 24.15 -6.33 -2.36
C THR A 77 23.07 -7.38 -2.42
N ILE A 78 23.34 -8.60 -1.94
CA ILE A 78 22.31 -9.59 -1.68
C ILE A 78 21.54 -8.99 -0.49
N ALA A 79 20.40 -8.37 -0.79
CA ALA A 79 19.49 -7.95 0.24
C ALA A 79 18.94 -9.24 0.86
N GLU A 80 19.26 -9.49 2.09
CA GLU A 80 18.66 -10.54 2.89
C GLU A 80 17.29 -10.00 3.30
N ASN A 81 16.26 -10.34 2.49
CA ASN A 81 14.89 -9.94 2.79
C ASN A 81 14.39 -10.81 3.95
N GLN A 82 14.18 -10.20 5.08
CA GLN A 82 13.52 -10.83 6.22
C GLN A 82 12.09 -10.29 6.31
N GLU A 83 11.14 -11.19 6.56
CA GLU A 83 9.73 -10.84 6.73
C GLU A 83 9.39 -10.82 8.20
N TYR A 84 8.87 -9.70 8.67
CA TYR A 84 8.41 -9.52 10.04
C TYR A 84 6.94 -9.16 10.07
N GLN A 85 6.24 -9.70 11.05
CA GLN A 85 4.92 -9.22 11.39
C GLN A 85 5.06 -8.00 12.29
N ALA A 86 4.39 -6.92 11.93
CA ALA A 86 4.48 -5.67 12.67
C ALA A 86 3.10 -5.13 13.05
N LEU A 87 3.01 -4.53 14.22
CA LEU A 87 1.88 -3.74 14.65
C LEU A 87 2.02 -2.33 14.07
N ALA A 88 1.00 -1.89 13.32
CA ALA A 88 0.94 -0.53 12.79
C ALA A 88 0.22 0.39 13.78
N ILE A 89 0.88 1.45 14.18
CA ILE A 89 0.38 2.45 15.13
C ILE A 89 0.24 3.79 14.41
N ARG A 90 -0.87 4.46 14.66
CA ARG A 90 -1.16 5.82 14.18
C ARG A 90 -1.66 6.69 15.31
N GLN A 91 -1.59 8.00 15.12
CA GLN A 91 -2.26 8.93 16.02
C GLN A 91 -3.75 8.95 15.73
N GLU A 92 -4.53 8.33 16.58
CA GLU A 92 -5.96 8.15 16.42
C GLU A 92 -6.73 8.77 17.58
N GLN A 93 -7.88 9.36 17.28
CA GLN A 93 -8.78 9.94 18.25
C GLN A 93 -10.16 9.32 18.09
N ILE A 94 -10.62 8.58 19.10
CA ILE A 94 -12.01 8.09 19.16
C ILE A 94 -12.91 9.25 19.58
N VAL A 95 -14.02 9.39 18.87
CA VAL A 95 -15.12 10.30 19.21
C VAL A 95 -16.32 9.45 19.64
N THR A 96 -16.87 9.79 20.81
CA THR A 96 -17.99 9.08 21.41
C THR A 96 -19.29 9.86 21.32
N ALA A 97 -20.40 9.14 21.38
CA ALA A 97 -21.74 9.73 21.42
C ALA A 97 -21.93 10.52 22.73
N PRO A 98 -22.34 11.80 22.68
CA PRO A 98 -22.63 12.59 23.88
C PRO A 98 -23.96 12.21 24.53
N VAL A 99 -24.87 11.60 23.80
CA VAL A 99 -26.18 11.15 24.23
C VAL A 99 -26.56 9.86 23.50
N ALA A 100 -27.53 9.13 24.03
CA ALA A 100 -28.12 8.00 23.30
C ALA A 100 -29.15 8.52 22.27
N GLY A 101 -29.22 7.88 21.10
CA GLY A 101 -30.16 8.24 20.03
C GLY A 101 -29.85 7.58 18.70
N ASP A 102 -30.62 7.89 17.69
CA ASP A 102 -30.44 7.40 16.33
C ASP A 102 -29.33 8.22 15.64
N ILE A 103 -28.47 7.53 14.89
CA ILE A 103 -27.30 8.15 14.28
C ILE A 103 -27.42 8.22 12.77
N PHE A 104 -27.03 9.37 12.20
CA PHE A 104 -26.91 9.56 10.76
C PHE A 104 -25.50 10.06 10.40
N TYR A 105 -24.85 9.44 9.40
CA TYR A 105 -23.50 9.75 8.98
C TYR A 105 -23.48 10.57 7.69
N PHE A 106 -22.91 11.80 7.76
CA PHE A 106 -22.78 12.71 6.62
C PHE A 106 -21.50 12.48 5.84
N THR A 107 -20.44 12.09 6.54
CA THR A 107 -19.11 11.91 5.96
C THR A 107 -18.88 10.44 5.62
N PRO A 108 -18.37 10.12 4.42
CA PRO A 108 -18.03 8.77 4.06
C PRO A 108 -16.87 8.22 4.87
N ASP A 109 -16.76 6.89 4.90
CA ASP A 109 -15.61 6.19 5.45
C ASP A 109 -14.34 6.49 4.63
N ILE A 110 -13.19 6.48 5.32
CA ILE A 110 -11.85 6.71 4.72
C ILE A 110 -11.82 8.02 3.93
N SER A 111 -12.44 9.07 4.46
CA SER A 111 -12.47 10.39 3.82
C SER A 111 -11.79 11.45 4.70
N ARG A 112 -11.16 12.45 4.07
CA ARG A 112 -10.51 13.56 4.79
C ARG A 112 -11.56 14.55 5.28
N ALA A 113 -11.50 14.88 6.57
CA ALA A 113 -12.32 15.90 7.19
C ALA A 113 -11.44 17.06 7.68
N GLY A 114 -11.82 18.26 7.34
CA GLY A 114 -11.26 19.49 7.93
C GLY A 114 -11.93 19.82 9.27
N VAL A 115 -11.37 20.78 10.01
CA VAL A 115 -12.00 21.30 11.22
C VAL A 115 -13.42 21.80 10.90
N ARG A 116 -14.38 21.45 11.75
CA ARG A 116 -15.81 21.75 11.60
C ARG A 116 -16.53 21.03 10.45
N THR A 117 -15.91 20.04 9.81
CA THR A 117 -16.64 19.14 8.93
C THR A 117 -17.67 18.37 9.74
N ARG A 118 -18.92 18.31 9.25
CA ARG A 118 -20.00 17.54 9.86
C ARG A 118 -19.74 16.06 9.62
N ILE A 119 -19.60 15.28 10.69
CA ILE A 119 -19.31 13.83 10.58
C ILE A 119 -20.58 13.03 10.72
N CYS A 120 -21.31 13.23 11.80
CA CYS A 120 -22.57 12.53 12.07
C CYS A 120 -23.48 13.40 12.94
N SER A 121 -24.74 13.00 13.05
CA SER A 121 -25.69 13.56 14.00
C SER A 121 -26.29 12.46 14.86
N ILE A 122 -26.69 12.82 16.07
CA ILE A 122 -27.40 11.93 16.99
C ILE A 122 -28.73 12.61 17.34
N ASP A 123 -29.82 11.90 17.10
CA ASP A 123 -31.20 12.36 17.34
C ASP A 123 -31.83 11.47 18.40
N THR A 124 -32.16 12.06 19.55
CA THR A 124 -32.77 11.32 20.66
C THR A 124 -34.25 10.94 20.41
N THR A 125 -34.91 11.60 19.45
CA THR A 125 -36.27 11.34 19.04
C THR A 125 -36.38 10.44 17.81
N GLY A 126 -35.35 10.42 16.97
CA GLY A 126 -35.29 9.73 15.69
C GLY A 126 -36.02 10.44 14.54
N GLU A 127 -36.85 11.44 14.82
CA GLU A 127 -37.70 12.10 13.79
C GLU A 127 -36.88 12.69 12.64
N ILE A 128 -35.83 13.43 12.96
CA ILE A 128 -34.96 14.05 11.93
C ILE A 128 -34.09 12.98 11.23
N THR A 129 -33.61 12.02 11.99
CA THR A 129 -32.80 10.91 11.43
C THR A 129 -33.61 10.09 10.42
N ASP A 130 -34.89 9.82 10.70
CA ASP A 130 -35.78 9.14 9.77
C ASP A 130 -36.00 9.94 8.47
N GLU A 131 -36.21 11.27 8.57
CA GLU A 131 -36.32 12.14 7.40
C GLU A 131 -35.01 12.22 6.58
N LEU A 132 -33.85 12.31 7.25
CA LEU A 132 -32.56 12.29 6.59
C LEU A 132 -32.30 10.96 5.86
N THR A 133 -32.67 9.85 6.48
CA THR A 133 -32.49 8.49 5.91
C THR A 133 -33.43 8.29 4.71
N ALA A 134 -34.68 8.71 4.82
CA ALA A 134 -35.66 8.67 3.72
C ALA A 134 -35.18 9.54 2.54
N GLY A 135 -34.74 10.78 2.81
CA GLY A 135 -34.24 11.68 1.77
C GLY A 135 -32.93 11.21 1.13
N ALA A 136 -32.07 10.53 1.86
CA ALA A 136 -30.85 9.95 1.30
C ALA A 136 -31.12 8.75 0.38
N SER A 137 -32.27 8.08 0.56
CA SER A 137 -32.70 6.93 -0.27
C SER A 137 -33.44 7.38 -1.52
N ASP A 138 -34.03 8.57 -1.51
CA ASP A 138 -34.68 9.14 -2.70
C ASP A 138 -33.62 9.66 -3.70
N VAL A 139 -33.97 9.59 -4.99
CA VAL A 139 -33.15 10.17 -6.04
C VAL A 139 -33.11 11.69 -5.84
N VAL A 140 -32.02 12.18 -5.26
CA VAL A 140 -31.80 13.61 -5.08
C VAL A 140 -31.88 14.30 -6.45
N ASP A 141 -32.73 15.33 -6.57
CA ASP A 141 -32.79 16.13 -7.79
C ASP A 141 -31.43 16.77 -8.04
N THR A 142 -30.70 16.20 -9.01
CA THR A 142 -29.34 16.64 -9.34
C THR A 142 -29.30 18.06 -9.88
N GLU A 143 -30.44 18.64 -10.35
CA GLU A 143 -30.53 20.03 -10.78
C GLU A 143 -30.47 20.98 -9.58
N ALA A 144 -30.80 20.52 -8.38
CA ALA A 144 -30.75 21.32 -7.14
C ALA A 144 -29.38 21.32 -6.46
N LEU A 145 -28.45 20.43 -6.88
CA LEU A 145 -27.12 20.34 -6.30
C LEU A 145 -26.10 21.22 -7.03
N ASP A 146 -25.25 21.93 -6.27
CA ASP A 146 -24.10 22.63 -6.85
C ASP A 146 -22.98 21.62 -7.20
N LEU A 147 -23.03 21.11 -8.42
CA LEU A 147 -22.06 20.15 -8.95
C LEU A 147 -20.76 20.80 -9.47
N SER A 148 -20.54 22.09 -9.22
CA SER A 148 -19.35 22.79 -9.70
C SER A 148 -18.05 22.17 -9.14
N ARG A 149 -18.07 21.78 -7.87
CA ARG A 149 -16.94 21.10 -7.20
C ARG A 149 -16.67 19.74 -7.84
N VAL A 150 -17.71 18.92 -8.00
CA VAL A 150 -17.65 17.61 -8.66
C VAL A 150 -17.08 17.74 -10.09
N SER A 151 -17.56 18.71 -10.85
CA SER A 151 -17.05 18.97 -12.21
C SER A 151 -15.58 19.40 -12.20
N SER A 152 -15.16 20.19 -11.22
CA SER A 152 -13.76 20.57 -11.05
C SER A 152 -12.88 19.37 -10.71
N SER A 153 -13.31 18.51 -9.78
CA SER A 153 -12.60 17.28 -9.41
C SER A 153 -12.43 16.35 -10.59
N ILE A 154 -13.49 16.17 -11.41
CA ILE A 154 -13.43 15.38 -12.65
C ILE A 154 -12.44 16.00 -13.66
N GLY A 155 -12.47 17.33 -13.81
CA GLY A 155 -11.56 18.05 -14.71
C GLY A 155 -10.10 17.89 -14.32
N THR A 156 -9.78 18.02 -13.04
CA THR A 156 -8.41 17.81 -12.51
C THR A 156 -7.95 16.38 -12.73
N PHE A 157 -8.77 15.41 -12.35
CA PHE A 157 -8.44 13.99 -12.54
C PHE A 157 -8.22 13.63 -14.03
N SER A 158 -9.09 14.15 -14.91
CA SER A 158 -8.95 13.90 -16.35
C SER A 158 -7.66 14.48 -16.95
N GLY A 159 -7.14 15.57 -16.37
CA GLY A 159 -5.86 16.17 -16.79
C GLY A 159 -4.62 15.43 -16.27
N GLU A 160 -4.75 14.74 -15.17
CA GLU A 160 -3.64 14.02 -14.50
C GLU A 160 -3.64 12.52 -14.77
N TYR A 161 -4.70 11.99 -15.39
CA TYR A 161 -4.88 10.56 -15.62
C TYR A 161 -3.85 10.01 -16.60
N THR A 162 -3.20 8.91 -16.20
CA THR A 162 -2.34 8.09 -17.04
C THR A 162 -2.75 6.63 -16.95
N ASP A 163 -2.75 5.91 -18.09
CA ASP A 163 -3.19 4.51 -18.16
C ASP A 163 -2.38 3.52 -17.31
N MET A 164 -1.24 3.98 -16.77
CA MET A 164 -0.35 3.13 -15.96
C MET A 164 -0.68 3.13 -14.46
N ASP A 165 -1.56 4.02 -13.99
CA ASP A 165 -1.85 4.19 -12.57
C ASP A 165 -3.32 3.92 -12.26
N PHE A 166 -3.69 2.65 -12.36
CA PHE A 166 -5.08 2.23 -12.15
C PHE A 166 -5.56 2.42 -10.71
N GLN A 167 -4.65 2.45 -9.74
CA GLN A 167 -4.97 2.67 -8.33
C GLN A 167 -5.56 4.05 -8.08
N LYS A 168 -5.10 5.06 -8.83
CA LYS A 168 -5.66 6.43 -8.78
C LYS A 168 -7.14 6.49 -9.19
N VAL A 169 -7.60 5.60 -10.06
CA VAL A 169 -9.01 5.53 -10.46
C VAL A 169 -9.91 5.17 -9.30
N TYR A 170 -9.49 4.20 -8.48
CA TYR A 170 -10.27 3.82 -7.28
C TYR A 170 -10.27 4.90 -6.22
N ALA A 171 -9.12 5.52 -5.96
CA ALA A 171 -9.02 6.65 -5.05
C ALA A 171 -9.91 7.82 -5.50
N PHE A 172 -9.90 8.14 -6.80
CA PHE A 172 -10.76 9.16 -7.38
C PHE A 172 -12.24 8.79 -7.28
N LYS A 173 -12.62 7.56 -7.61
CA LYS A 173 -13.99 7.09 -7.45
C LYS A 173 -14.49 7.26 -6.01
N ASN A 174 -13.67 6.90 -5.03
CA ASN A 174 -14.03 7.03 -3.62
C ASN A 174 -14.17 8.49 -3.21
N SER A 175 -13.24 9.38 -3.63
CA SER A 175 -13.34 10.81 -3.35
C SER A 175 -14.56 11.44 -3.99
N LEU A 176 -14.90 11.06 -5.23
CA LEU A 176 -16.07 11.55 -5.94
C LEU A 176 -17.38 11.10 -5.26
N THR A 177 -17.45 9.85 -4.85
CA THR A 177 -18.59 9.32 -4.09
C THR A 177 -18.76 10.08 -2.77
N ALA A 178 -17.65 10.36 -2.08
CA ALA A 178 -17.63 11.15 -0.87
C ALA A 178 -18.18 12.57 -1.08
N GLU A 179 -17.74 13.23 -2.14
CA GLU A 179 -18.15 14.60 -2.48
C GLU A 179 -19.65 14.67 -2.81
N ILE A 180 -20.16 13.72 -3.59
CA ILE A 180 -21.59 13.63 -3.92
C ILE A 180 -22.43 13.36 -2.65
N GLN A 181 -21.99 12.45 -1.79
CA GLN A 181 -22.68 12.18 -0.53
C GLN A 181 -22.71 13.38 0.38
N GLN A 182 -21.61 14.14 0.45
CA GLN A 182 -21.56 15.38 1.23
C GLN A 182 -22.54 16.42 0.69
N LEU A 183 -22.57 16.65 -0.63
CA LEU A 183 -23.48 17.61 -1.27
C LEU A 183 -24.95 17.21 -1.04
N SER A 184 -25.29 15.94 -1.19
CA SER A 184 -26.64 15.43 -0.92
C SER A 184 -27.03 15.66 0.53
N SER A 185 -26.14 15.37 1.45
CA SER A 185 -26.40 15.59 2.88
C SER A 185 -26.52 17.07 3.24
N GLU A 186 -25.73 17.96 2.63
CA GLU A 186 -25.85 19.41 2.82
C GLU A 186 -27.20 19.92 2.32
N TYR A 187 -27.67 19.44 1.17
CA TYR A 187 -28.98 19.77 0.62
C TYR A 187 -30.13 19.36 1.54
N LEU A 188 -30.10 18.10 2.04
CA LEU A 188 -31.10 17.57 2.96
C LEU A 188 -31.15 18.36 4.27
N LEU A 189 -29.95 18.65 4.85
CA LEU A 189 -29.90 19.50 6.06
C LEU A 189 -30.44 20.92 5.82
N GLN A 190 -30.27 21.46 4.63
CA GLN A 190 -30.84 22.76 4.30
C GLN A 190 -32.36 22.70 4.19
N GLN A 191 -32.92 21.62 3.64
CA GLN A 191 -34.38 21.40 3.62
C GLN A 191 -34.97 21.27 5.03
N LEU A 192 -34.23 20.65 5.96
CA LEU A 192 -34.67 20.43 7.34
C LEU A 192 -34.16 21.50 8.32
N ALA A 193 -33.65 22.64 7.82
CA ALA A 193 -32.95 23.62 8.66
C ALA A 193 -33.75 24.11 9.87
N ASP A 194 -35.04 24.38 9.70
CA ASP A 194 -35.92 24.87 10.79
C ASP A 194 -36.17 23.75 11.84
N GLN A 195 -36.36 22.53 11.41
CA GLN A 195 -36.56 21.38 12.30
C GLN A 195 -35.26 21.09 13.08
N VAL A 196 -34.11 21.05 12.40
CA VAL A 196 -32.79 20.89 13.01
C VAL A 196 -32.49 21.98 14.03
N ALA A 197 -32.81 23.26 13.71
CA ALA A 197 -32.60 24.38 14.62
C ALA A 197 -33.48 24.24 15.87
N THR A 198 -34.75 23.84 15.71
CA THR A 198 -35.69 23.62 16.80
C THR A 198 -35.24 22.48 17.71
N ALA A 199 -34.92 21.32 17.13
CA ALA A 199 -34.48 20.16 17.87
C ALA A 199 -33.11 20.36 18.56
N SER A 200 -32.19 21.08 17.91
CA SER A 200 -30.90 21.44 18.51
C SER A 200 -31.09 22.38 19.70
N SER A 201 -32.03 23.34 19.61
CA SER A 201 -32.37 24.23 20.72
C SER A 201 -33.06 23.51 21.87
N ALA A 202 -33.81 22.46 21.58
CA ALA A 202 -34.44 21.59 22.55
C ALA A 202 -33.44 20.58 23.18
N GLY A 203 -32.26 20.43 22.60
CA GLY A 203 -31.26 19.45 23.05
C GLY A 203 -31.58 18.00 22.64
N THR A 204 -32.43 17.81 21.62
CA THR A 204 -32.80 16.49 21.11
C THR A 204 -32.00 16.09 19.87
N PHE A 205 -31.36 17.05 19.20
CA PHE A 205 -30.53 16.81 18.03
C PHE A 205 -29.11 17.35 18.24
N HIS A 206 -28.11 16.47 18.11
CA HIS A 206 -26.70 16.78 18.35
C HIS A 206 -25.89 16.55 17.09
N MET A 207 -25.34 17.62 16.52
CA MET A 207 -24.42 17.54 15.39
C MET A 207 -22.98 17.38 15.88
N LEU A 208 -22.30 16.33 15.44
CA LEU A 208 -20.89 16.08 15.73
C LEU A 208 -20.02 16.56 14.58
N TYR A 209 -19.01 17.34 14.93
CA TYR A 209 -18.05 17.92 14.00
C TYR A 209 -16.66 17.42 14.28
N ALA A 210 -15.83 17.29 13.23
CA ALA A 210 -14.40 17.07 13.41
C ALA A 210 -13.78 18.27 14.17
N GLN A 211 -13.14 17.98 15.31
CA GLN A 211 -12.47 18.97 16.13
C GLN A 211 -11.06 19.29 15.60
N THR A 212 -10.42 18.30 14.98
CA THR A 212 -9.11 18.38 14.33
C THR A 212 -9.24 17.87 12.90
N PRO A 213 -8.38 18.35 11.97
CA PRO A 213 -8.35 17.74 10.65
C PRO A 213 -7.82 16.31 10.74
N GLY A 214 -8.32 15.42 9.88
CA GLY A 214 -7.90 14.03 9.89
C GLY A 214 -8.64 13.17 8.87
N LEU A 215 -8.34 11.90 8.87
CA LEU A 215 -9.05 10.88 8.12
C LEU A 215 -10.13 10.27 9.00
N VAL A 216 -11.37 10.31 8.53
CA VAL A 216 -12.52 9.70 9.23
C VAL A 216 -12.52 8.21 8.97
N VAL A 217 -12.61 7.41 10.04
CA VAL A 217 -12.68 5.95 9.97
C VAL A 217 -13.80 5.47 10.88
N TYR A 218 -14.63 4.57 10.36
CA TYR A 218 -15.75 3.97 11.11
C TYR A 218 -15.46 2.55 11.60
N GLN A 219 -14.19 2.27 11.85
CA GLN A 219 -13.77 1.00 12.42
C GLN A 219 -12.80 1.25 13.56
N THR A 220 -12.96 0.48 14.64
CA THR A 220 -11.99 0.41 15.74
C THR A 220 -11.38 -0.97 15.78
N ASP A 221 -10.13 -1.08 16.21
CA ASP A 221 -9.40 -2.34 16.32
C ASP A 221 -8.91 -2.64 17.74
N GLY A 222 -9.13 -1.69 18.66
CA GLY A 222 -8.72 -1.79 20.05
C GLY A 222 -7.32 -1.28 20.33
N TYR A 223 -6.61 -0.79 19.31
CA TYR A 223 -5.22 -0.30 19.42
C TYR A 223 -5.10 1.23 19.39
N GLU A 224 -6.20 1.95 19.39
CA GLU A 224 -6.23 3.40 19.23
C GLU A 224 -5.50 4.19 20.33
N SER A 225 -5.25 3.54 21.48
CA SER A 225 -4.48 4.12 22.58
C SER A 225 -3.05 3.58 22.69
N VAL A 226 -2.67 2.63 21.82
CA VAL A 226 -1.34 2.03 21.81
C VAL A 226 -0.37 2.97 21.10
N THR A 227 0.80 3.13 21.69
CA THR A 227 1.90 3.96 21.19
C THR A 227 3.22 3.18 21.29
N ALA A 228 4.27 3.66 20.62
CA ALA A 228 5.61 3.07 20.73
C ALA A 228 6.14 3.03 22.17
N ASP A 229 5.65 3.91 23.05
CA ASP A 229 6.09 3.94 24.45
C ASP A 229 5.35 2.91 25.32
N ASN A 230 4.06 2.67 25.07
CA ASN A 230 3.20 1.91 25.97
C ASN A 230 2.79 0.52 25.45
N PHE A 231 3.18 0.13 24.23
CA PHE A 231 2.85 -1.19 23.70
C PHE A 231 3.39 -2.32 24.57
N THR A 232 2.72 -3.45 24.54
CA THR A 232 3.09 -4.68 25.24
C THR A 232 3.34 -5.80 24.23
N GLU A 233 4.01 -6.89 24.68
CA GLU A 233 4.18 -8.10 23.85
C GLU A 233 2.84 -8.65 23.34
N GLU A 234 1.81 -8.60 24.19
CA GLU A 234 0.49 -9.10 23.87
C GLU A 234 -0.18 -8.31 22.74
N ASP A 235 0.18 -7.05 22.52
CA ASP A 235 -0.35 -6.21 21.44
C ASP A 235 0.19 -6.61 20.07
N LEU A 236 1.28 -7.36 20.03
CA LEU A 236 1.85 -7.90 18.81
C LEU A 236 1.19 -9.23 18.36
N ASP A 237 0.30 -9.79 19.15
CA ASP A 237 -0.47 -11.00 18.78
C ASP A 237 -1.66 -10.63 17.87
N PRO A 238 -1.62 -11.01 16.58
CA PRO A 238 -2.70 -10.69 15.63
C PRO A 238 -4.04 -11.31 16.00
N SER A 239 -4.06 -12.35 16.82
CA SER A 239 -5.32 -13.00 17.24
C SER A 239 -6.14 -12.13 18.19
N ARG A 240 -5.56 -11.10 18.78
CA ARG A 240 -6.22 -10.18 19.72
C ARG A 240 -6.92 -9.00 19.03
N VAL A 241 -6.66 -8.77 17.74
CA VAL A 241 -7.32 -7.71 16.99
C VAL A 241 -8.81 -7.98 16.92
N THR A 242 -9.59 -7.05 17.44
CA THR A 242 -11.04 -7.10 17.36
C THR A 242 -11.57 -5.91 16.58
N VAL A 243 -11.81 -6.11 15.30
CA VAL A 243 -12.37 -5.05 14.44
C VAL A 243 -13.86 -4.91 14.73
N THR A 244 -14.26 -3.70 15.11
CA THR A 244 -15.67 -3.32 15.33
C THR A 244 -16.05 -2.28 14.29
N ASP A 245 -17.12 -2.57 13.53
CA ASP A 245 -17.73 -1.61 12.60
C ASP A 245 -18.66 -0.68 13.38
N LEU A 246 -18.41 0.63 13.29
CA LEU A 246 -19.20 1.67 13.96
C LEU A 246 -20.34 2.19 13.08
N LYS A 247 -20.27 2.03 11.76
CA LYS A 247 -21.26 2.54 10.81
C LYS A 247 -22.50 1.66 10.65
N GLY A 248 -22.39 0.39 11.01
CA GLY A 248 -23.49 -0.57 10.89
C GLY A 248 -24.60 -0.42 11.95
N GLN A 249 -24.55 0.60 12.79
CA GLN A 249 -25.48 0.83 13.90
C GLN A 249 -26.51 1.89 13.50
N GLU A 250 -27.80 1.61 13.72
CA GLU A 250 -28.89 2.57 13.53
C GLU A 250 -29.02 3.52 14.73
N SER A 251 -28.66 3.05 15.91
CA SER A 251 -28.69 3.82 17.15
C SER A 251 -27.45 3.59 18.00
N VAL A 252 -27.13 4.54 18.84
CA VAL A 252 -25.98 4.53 19.74
C VAL A 252 -26.38 4.85 21.17
N THR A 253 -25.57 4.39 22.13
CA THR A 253 -25.70 4.74 23.55
C THR A 253 -24.71 5.83 23.92
N GLU A 254 -24.98 6.59 24.99
CA GLU A 254 -24.06 7.59 25.51
C GLU A 254 -22.68 6.97 25.85
N GLY A 255 -21.61 7.62 25.41
CA GLY A 255 -20.24 7.15 25.59
C GLY A 255 -19.77 6.12 24.58
N GLN A 256 -20.64 5.59 23.72
CA GLN A 256 -20.29 4.64 22.68
C GLN A 256 -19.49 5.34 21.57
N ALA A 257 -18.44 4.66 21.05
CA ALA A 257 -17.67 5.16 19.92
C ALA A 257 -18.54 5.28 18.67
N VAL A 258 -18.44 6.42 17.96
CA VAL A 258 -19.21 6.69 16.73
C VAL A 258 -18.33 6.83 15.51
N TYR A 259 -17.13 7.33 15.67
CA TYR A 259 -16.09 7.35 14.62
C TYR A 259 -14.73 7.57 15.27
N LYS A 260 -13.66 7.30 14.51
CA LYS A 260 -12.31 7.70 14.86
C LYS A 260 -11.72 8.65 13.82
N LEU A 261 -10.84 9.54 14.25
CA LEU A 261 -10.04 10.41 13.39
C LEU A 261 -8.59 9.96 13.45
N VAL A 262 -8.00 9.69 12.31
CA VAL A 262 -6.55 9.58 12.17
C VAL A 262 -6.02 10.98 11.93
N THR A 263 -5.32 11.54 12.93
CA THR A 263 -5.01 12.98 12.99
C THR A 263 -3.60 13.32 12.47
N SER A 264 -2.79 12.32 12.15
CA SER A 264 -1.43 12.49 11.66
C SER A 264 -1.14 11.60 10.46
N ASP A 265 -0.35 12.10 9.51
CA ASP A 265 0.23 11.28 8.44
C ASP A 265 1.45 10.49 8.94
N HIS A 266 1.95 10.79 10.14
CA HIS A 266 3.00 10.02 10.80
C HIS A 266 2.44 8.72 11.36
N TRP A 267 3.12 7.63 11.11
CA TRP A 267 2.79 6.31 11.63
C TRP A 267 4.03 5.49 11.94
N GLU A 268 3.87 4.48 12.75
CA GLU A 268 4.95 3.65 13.24
C GLU A 268 4.59 2.16 13.05
N LEU A 269 5.61 1.36 12.74
CA LEU A 269 5.51 -0.10 12.76
C LEU A 269 6.37 -0.63 13.89
N ILE A 270 5.83 -1.51 14.70
CA ILE A 270 6.57 -2.20 15.75
C ILE A 270 6.64 -3.67 15.42
N ALA A 271 7.85 -4.20 15.26
CA ALA A 271 8.12 -5.61 15.02
C ALA A 271 9.05 -6.18 16.11
N GLU A 272 8.76 -7.39 16.58
CA GLU A 272 9.70 -8.13 17.40
C GLU A 272 10.82 -8.69 16.52
N ILE A 273 12.07 -8.53 16.94
CA ILE A 273 13.27 -8.98 16.24
C ILE A 273 14.19 -9.74 17.21
N ASP A 274 15.08 -10.53 16.68
CA ASP A 274 16.12 -11.18 17.47
C ASP A 274 17.30 -10.24 17.76
N GLU A 275 18.13 -10.61 18.73
CA GLU A 275 19.33 -9.85 19.15
C GLU A 275 20.34 -9.69 18.00
N GLU A 276 20.47 -10.71 17.15
CA GLU A 276 21.37 -10.66 16.00
C GLU A 276 20.92 -9.58 15.00
N THR A 277 19.64 -9.51 14.72
CA THR A 277 19.04 -8.48 13.86
C THR A 277 19.12 -7.10 14.52
N ALA A 278 18.82 -7.00 15.82
CA ALA A 278 18.94 -5.74 16.55
C ALA A 278 20.36 -5.14 16.48
N SER A 279 21.38 -6.00 16.50
CA SER A 279 22.79 -5.55 16.42
C SER A 279 23.21 -5.02 15.03
N LYS A 280 22.38 -5.24 14.00
CA LYS A 280 22.68 -4.82 12.61
C LYS A 280 22.24 -3.38 12.32
N TYR A 281 21.37 -2.81 13.17
CA TYR A 281 20.80 -1.47 12.98
C TYR A 281 21.32 -0.49 14.01
N GLU A 282 21.47 0.76 13.58
CA GLU A 282 21.76 1.89 14.46
C GLU A 282 20.51 2.77 14.59
N ASP A 283 20.28 3.29 15.79
CA ASP A 283 19.15 4.22 16.02
C ASP A 283 19.28 5.45 15.12
N GLY A 284 18.19 5.75 14.43
CA GLY A 284 18.11 6.86 13.48
C GLY A 284 18.54 6.53 12.07
N GLU A 285 19.00 5.30 11.78
CA GLU A 285 19.25 4.82 10.44
C GLU A 285 17.95 4.73 9.62
N TYR A 286 18.03 4.94 8.31
CA TYR A 286 16.90 4.75 7.40
C TYR A 286 16.99 3.39 6.73
N VAL A 287 15.90 2.64 6.80
CA VAL A 287 15.76 1.33 6.17
C VAL A 287 14.63 1.35 5.15
N GLU A 288 14.83 0.64 4.05
CA GLU A 288 13.79 0.45 3.05
C GLU A 288 12.90 -0.72 3.49
N ILE A 289 11.60 -0.47 3.58
CA ILE A 289 10.59 -1.47 3.88
C ILE A 289 9.71 -1.71 2.67
N ARG A 290 9.28 -2.95 2.48
CA ARG A 290 8.36 -3.35 1.41
C ARG A 290 7.12 -3.97 2.01
N PHE A 291 5.97 -3.52 1.53
CA PHE A 291 4.69 -4.13 1.87
C PHE A 291 4.36 -5.24 0.87
N PRO A 292 4.13 -6.50 1.33
CA PRO A 292 3.91 -7.62 0.42
C PRO A 292 2.58 -7.55 -0.33
N GLU A 293 1.57 -6.85 0.23
CA GLU A 293 0.23 -6.78 -0.34
C GLU A 293 0.18 -6.03 -1.68
N ASP A 294 0.86 -4.90 -1.77
CA ASP A 294 0.85 -4.03 -2.96
C ASP A 294 2.23 -3.84 -3.58
N GLN A 295 3.27 -4.48 -3.02
CA GLN A 295 4.67 -4.36 -3.42
C GLN A 295 5.21 -2.93 -3.31
N SER A 296 4.53 -2.05 -2.60
CA SER A 296 5.02 -0.70 -2.33
C SER A 296 6.24 -0.72 -1.43
N THR A 297 7.16 0.21 -1.66
CA THR A 297 8.35 0.42 -0.82
C THR A 297 8.34 1.83 -0.26
N THR A 298 8.81 1.96 0.97
CA THR A 298 9.00 3.26 1.63
C THR A 298 10.24 3.21 2.51
N TRP A 299 10.73 4.40 2.88
CA TRP A 299 11.83 4.53 3.83
C TRP A 299 11.29 4.85 5.20
N ALA A 300 11.78 4.14 6.20
CA ALA A 300 11.45 4.36 7.60
C ALA A 300 12.70 4.61 8.42
N GLN A 301 12.62 5.50 9.38
CA GLN A 301 13.66 5.69 10.36
C GLN A 301 13.54 4.62 11.42
N CYS A 302 14.62 3.89 11.71
CA CYS A 302 14.62 2.81 12.66
C CYS A 302 15.05 3.30 14.06
N GLN A 303 14.44 2.71 15.07
CA GLN A 303 14.81 2.81 16.46
C GLN A 303 14.73 1.42 17.09
N ILE A 304 15.76 1.02 17.83
CA ILE A 304 15.78 -0.25 18.56
C ILE A 304 15.36 0.00 20.01
N GLN A 305 14.34 -0.70 20.45
CA GLN A 305 13.89 -0.68 21.83
C GLN A 305 14.04 -2.05 22.46
N GLN A 306 14.74 -2.13 23.58
CA GLN A 306 14.78 -3.34 24.39
C GLN A 306 13.77 -3.22 25.55
N LYS A 307 12.86 -4.19 25.63
CA LYS A 307 11.95 -4.35 26.77
C LYS A 307 12.16 -5.75 27.34
N GLU A 308 12.51 -5.83 28.60
CA GLU A 308 12.89 -7.09 29.26
C GLU A 308 14.03 -7.81 28.49
N ASP A 309 13.82 -9.05 28.06
CA ASP A 309 14.79 -9.84 27.32
C ASP A 309 14.53 -9.86 25.80
N ARG A 310 13.69 -8.94 25.27
CA ARG A 310 13.27 -8.90 23.86
C ARG A 310 13.67 -7.60 23.21
N TYR A 311 13.90 -7.67 21.91
CA TYR A 311 14.23 -6.53 21.09
C TYR A 311 13.07 -6.22 20.12
N TYR A 312 12.77 -4.94 19.98
CA TYR A 312 11.73 -4.42 19.12
C TYR A 312 12.31 -3.38 18.18
N LEU A 313 11.98 -3.55 16.90
CA LEU A 313 12.30 -2.57 15.86
C LEU A 313 11.08 -1.67 15.67
N ILE A 314 11.26 -0.38 15.97
CA ILE A 314 10.28 0.66 15.74
C ILE A 314 10.68 1.40 14.48
N LEU A 315 9.78 1.43 13.49
CA LEU A 315 9.99 2.03 12.19
C LEU A 315 9.03 3.20 12.03
N SER A 316 9.59 4.41 12.06
CA SER A 316 8.82 5.66 11.94
C SER A 316 8.83 6.17 10.50
N MET A 317 7.66 6.56 9.97
CA MET A 317 7.50 7.05 8.60
C MET A 317 6.43 8.13 8.47
N HIS A 318 6.50 8.91 7.38
CA HIS A 318 5.62 10.03 7.07
C HIS A 318 4.90 9.81 5.72
#